data_8049e9f61d94d1982d96ebd558e4caf2
#
_entry.id   8049e9f61d94d1982d96ebd558e4caf2
#
_cell.length_a   1.000
_cell.length_b   1.000
_cell.length_c   1.000
_cell.angle_alpha   90.00
_cell.angle_beta   90.00
_cell.angle_gamma   90.00
#
_symmetry.space_group_name_H-M   'P 1'
#
loop_
_entity.id
_entity.type
_entity.pdbx_description
1 polymer ?
#
loop_
_entity_poly.entity_id
_entity_poly.type
_entity_poly.pdbx_seq_one_letter_code
_entity_poly.pdbx_strand_id
1 'polypeptide(L)'
;MEKHRAVIVALVATLVVSASANAQVMRNFDNSWFWGFKSGVNTFSVPGHGNTSTVDFGIDWLITRSKGGLYVSGNQSIFERDLEFVDPSSTTGLRTVRVNDMRRVSIAAVAFPKHFGGITPYGGLGYMLAVLGDARVFVDSVNTFPTNAFLDEIDRERSRSSVLGLVGVQIQTRRMAIFAQETLLPSSSTFLFRSVFNFFEFGVRWNFGSSIDRD
;
A
#
# COMPACT_ATOMS: atom_id res chain seq x y z
N MET A 1 -25.98 2.67 -4.29
CA MET A 1 -24.73 2.03 -3.80
C MET A 1 -24.70 0.51 -3.94
N GLU A 2 -25.78 -0.21 -3.80
CA GLU A 2 -25.82 -1.69 -3.95
C GLU A 2 -25.54 -2.20 -5.37
N LYS A 3 -26.02 -1.50 -6.40
CA LYS A 3 -25.82 -1.92 -7.81
C LYS A 3 -24.35 -1.97 -8.23
N HIS A 4 -23.51 -1.06 -7.73
CA HIS A 4 -22.08 -1.06 -8.06
C HIS A 4 -21.32 -2.19 -7.35
N ARG A 5 -21.75 -2.59 -6.14
CA ARG A 5 -21.18 -3.74 -5.44
C ARG A 5 -21.47 -5.06 -6.16
N ALA A 6 -22.70 -5.22 -6.68
CA ALA A 6 -23.09 -6.40 -7.44
C ALA A 6 -22.30 -6.53 -8.76
N VAL A 7 -22.00 -5.42 -9.44
CA VAL A 7 -21.21 -5.43 -10.68
C VAL A 7 -19.76 -5.81 -10.42
N ILE A 8 -19.15 -5.30 -9.35
CA ILE A 8 -17.76 -5.64 -8.98
C ILE A 8 -17.66 -7.13 -8.59
N VAL A 9 -18.59 -7.63 -7.80
CA VAL A 9 -18.64 -9.06 -7.42
C VAL A 9 -18.85 -9.95 -8.65
N ALA A 10 -19.73 -9.56 -9.58
CA ALA A 10 -19.95 -10.30 -10.82
C ALA A 10 -18.71 -10.29 -11.73
N LEU A 11 -17.99 -9.17 -11.81
CA LEU A 11 -16.77 -9.06 -12.61
C LEU A 11 -15.65 -9.93 -12.04
N VAL A 12 -15.48 -9.94 -10.73
CA VAL A 12 -14.51 -10.81 -10.04
C VAL A 12 -14.90 -12.27 -10.20
N ALA A 13 -16.17 -12.63 -10.07
CA ALA A 13 -16.65 -13.99 -10.26
C ALA A 13 -16.45 -14.48 -11.70
N THR A 14 -16.67 -13.63 -12.71
CA THR A 14 -16.49 -13.97 -14.13
C THR A 14 -15.00 -14.19 -14.47
N LEU A 15 -14.10 -13.41 -13.87
CA LEU A 15 -12.65 -13.61 -14.00
C LEU A 15 -12.17 -14.92 -13.37
N VAL A 16 -12.76 -15.31 -12.24
CA VAL A 16 -12.42 -16.57 -11.56
C VAL A 16 -12.89 -17.80 -12.35
N VAL A 17 -14.06 -17.74 -12.99
CA VAL A 17 -14.62 -18.87 -13.76
C VAL A 17 -13.89 -19.09 -15.09
N SER A 18 -13.43 -18.02 -15.75
CA SER A 18 -12.64 -18.15 -16.99
C SER A 18 -11.20 -18.66 -16.78
N ALA A 19 -10.66 -18.57 -15.56
CA ALA A 19 -9.34 -19.10 -15.21
C ALA A 19 -9.29 -20.63 -15.08
N SER A 20 -10.45 -21.28 -14.91
CA SER A 20 -10.54 -22.74 -14.70
C SER A 20 -10.33 -23.56 -15.99
N ALA A 21 -10.42 -22.95 -17.17
CA ALA A 21 -10.41 -23.67 -18.44
C ALA A 21 -9.00 -24.04 -18.96
N ASN A 22 -7.92 -23.51 -18.40
CA ASN A 22 -6.55 -23.77 -18.84
C ASN A 22 -5.57 -23.96 -17.68
N ALA A 23 -5.84 -24.91 -16.78
CA ALA A 23 -4.89 -25.35 -15.75
C ALA A 23 -3.72 -26.15 -16.38
N GLN A 24 -3.10 -25.64 -17.42
CA GLN A 24 -1.86 -26.19 -17.94
C GLN A 24 -0.67 -25.62 -17.16
N VAL A 25 -0.20 -26.48 -16.24
CA VAL A 25 1.17 -26.53 -15.71
C VAL A 25 1.73 -25.17 -15.34
N MET A 26 1.64 -24.85 -14.07
CA MET A 26 2.42 -23.79 -13.43
C MET A 26 3.92 -24.12 -13.60
N ARG A 27 4.49 -23.78 -14.74
CA ARG A 27 5.94 -23.80 -14.93
C ARG A 27 6.51 -22.58 -14.18
N ASN A 28 7.26 -22.86 -13.11
CA ASN A 28 8.19 -21.99 -12.42
C ASN A 28 7.58 -20.83 -11.63
N PHE A 29 6.68 -21.15 -10.67
CA PHE A 29 6.43 -20.24 -9.55
C PHE A 29 7.60 -20.30 -8.55
N ASP A 30 8.10 -21.49 -8.31
CA ASP A 30 9.23 -21.72 -7.40
C ASP A 30 10.52 -21.17 -8.01
N ASN A 31 11.34 -20.53 -7.17
CA ASN A 31 12.65 -19.97 -7.54
C ASN A 31 12.60 -18.93 -8.68
N SER A 32 11.61 -18.06 -8.66
CA SER A 32 11.36 -17.10 -9.73
C SER A 32 11.34 -15.65 -9.27
N TRP A 33 11.60 -14.74 -10.20
CA TRP A 33 11.55 -13.31 -9.99
C TRP A 33 10.42 -12.70 -10.80
N PHE A 34 9.57 -11.96 -10.11
CA PHE A 34 8.45 -11.26 -10.71
C PHE A 34 8.59 -9.76 -10.47
N TRP A 35 8.40 -9.00 -11.53
CA TRP A 35 8.26 -7.55 -11.47
C TRP A 35 6.82 -7.18 -11.76
N GLY A 36 6.25 -6.28 -10.99
CA GLY A 36 4.85 -5.92 -11.10
C GLY A 36 4.59 -4.44 -11.11
N PHE A 37 3.44 -4.11 -11.70
CA PHE A 37 2.78 -2.84 -11.55
C PHE A 37 1.49 -3.06 -10.78
N LYS A 38 1.17 -2.14 -9.88
CA LYS A 38 -0.03 -2.20 -9.07
C LYS A 38 -0.66 -0.83 -8.91
N SER A 39 -1.98 -0.86 -8.71
CA SER A 39 -2.78 0.28 -8.34
C SER A 39 -3.80 -0.13 -7.31
N GLY A 40 -4.36 0.81 -6.60
CA GLY A 40 -5.32 0.50 -5.56
C GLY A 40 -5.91 1.71 -4.88
N VAL A 41 -6.47 1.44 -3.72
CA VAL A 41 -7.06 2.45 -2.85
C VAL A 41 -6.42 2.36 -1.48
N ASN A 42 -5.94 3.48 -1.02
CA ASN A 42 -5.50 3.67 0.35
C ASN A 42 -6.63 4.30 1.16
N THR A 43 -7.03 3.68 2.27
CA THR A 43 -8.07 4.19 3.16
C THR A 43 -7.47 4.44 4.53
N PHE A 44 -7.71 5.63 5.07
CA PHE A 44 -7.26 6.05 6.40
C PHE A 44 -8.24 7.03 7.02
N SER A 45 -8.20 7.17 8.34
CA SER A 45 -9.00 8.15 9.06
C SER A 45 -8.22 9.44 9.26
N VAL A 46 -8.87 10.56 9.00
CA VAL A 46 -8.34 11.90 9.31
C VAL A 46 -9.06 12.41 10.55
N PRO A 47 -8.37 12.78 11.63
CA PRO A 47 -8.99 13.36 12.80
C PRO A 47 -9.86 14.58 12.42
N GLY A 48 -11.11 14.59 12.86
CA GLY A 48 -12.06 15.65 12.53
C GLY A 48 -12.77 15.55 11.17
N HIS A 49 -12.27 14.71 10.23
CA HIS A 49 -12.80 14.60 8.87
C HIS A 49 -13.30 13.19 8.50
N GLY A 50 -13.17 12.21 9.41
CA GLY A 50 -13.63 10.82 9.19
C GLY A 50 -12.73 10.03 8.23
N ASN A 51 -13.31 8.97 7.62
CA ASN A 51 -12.57 8.09 6.72
C ASN A 51 -12.37 8.72 5.35
N THR A 52 -11.16 8.68 4.86
CA THR A 52 -10.73 9.18 3.57
C THR A 52 -10.16 8.03 2.73
N SER A 53 -10.44 8.08 1.43
CA SER A 53 -9.86 7.17 0.46
C SER A 53 -9.09 7.94 -0.61
N THR A 54 -7.97 7.38 -1.05
CA THR A 54 -7.13 7.97 -2.09
C THR A 54 -6.59 6.91 -3.02
N VAL A 55 -6.26 7.30 -4.25
CA VAL A 55 -5.65 6.39 -5.22
C VAL A 55 -4.19 6.13 -4.85
N ASP A 56 -3.79 4.88 -4.99
CA ASP A 56 -2.44 4.41 -4.78
C ASP A 56 -1.94 3.67 -6.02
N PHE A 57 -0.66 3.84 -6.35
CA PHE A 57 -0.01 3.10 -7.42
C PHE A 57 1.47 2.88 -7.11
N GLY A 58 2.00 1.83 -7.71
CA GLY A 58 3.38 1.48 -7.46
C GLY A 58 3.88 0.33 -8.30
N ILE A 59 5.09 -0.04 -7.95
CA ILE A 59 5.78 -1.21 -8.51
C ILE A 59 6.10 -2.18 -7.39
N ASP A 60 6.18 -3.46 -7.75
CA ASP A 60 6.64 -4.47 -6.81
C ASP A 60 7.64 -5.45 -7.43
N TRP A 61 8.36 -6.09 -6.57
CA TRP A 61 9.29 -7.16 -6.88
C TRP A 61 9.05 -8.31 -5.92
N LEU A 62 8.72 -9.48 -6.47
CA LEU A 62 8.47 -10.69 -5.72
C LEU A 62 9.48 -11.75 -6.13
N ILE A 63 10.29 -12.19 -5.17
CA ILE A 63 11.19 -13.33 -5.31
C ILE A 63 10.53 -14.50 -4.61
N THR A 64 10.28 -15.58 -5.32
CA THR A 64 9.64 -16.76 -4.75
C THR A 64 10.64 -17.89 -4.54
N ARG A 65 10.42 -18.65 -3.47
CA ARG A 65 11.03 -19.93 -3.19
C ARG A 65 9.95 -20.88 -2.69
N SER A 66 10.03 -22.14 -2.99
CA SER A 66 9.07 -23.22 -2.68
C SER A 66 7.77 -22.85 -1.94
N LYS A 67 7.84 -22.45 -0.67
CA LYS A 67 6.67 -22.07 0.15
C LYS A 67 6.71 -20.64 0.67
N GLY A 68 7.71 -19.88 0.29
CA GLY A 68 7.89 -18.50 0.76
C GLY A 68 8.53 -17.63 -0.28
N GLY A 69 8.71 -16.36 0.07
CA GLY A 69 9.33 -15.39 -0.82
C GLY A 69 9.68 -14.09 -0.10
N LEU A 70 10.38 -13.25 -0.84
CA LEU A 70 10.67 -11.88 -0.46
C LEU A 70 9.84 -10.94 -1.35
N TYR A 71 9.11 -10.06 -0.73
CA TYR A 71 8.33 -9.02 -1.39
C TYR A 71 8.95 -7.66 -1.09
N VAL A 72 9.17 -6.89 -2.15
CA VAL A 72 9.64 -5.49 -2.06
C VAL A 72 8.74 -4.63 -2.90
N SER A 73 8.34 -3.46 -2.43
CA SER A 73 7.53 -2.55 -3.23
C SER A 73 7.82 -1.09 -2.96
N GLY A 74 7.60 -0.26 -3.98
CA GLY A 74 7.58 1.18 -3.90
C GLY A 74 6.23 1.71 -4.39
N ASN A 75 5.57 2.55 -3.60
CA ASN A 75 4.24 3.08 -3.86
C ASN A 75 4.17 4.58 -3.65
N GLN A 76 3.20 5.19 -4.32
CA GLN A 76 2.79 6.57 -4.09
C GLN A 76 1.27 6.66 -4.02
N SER A 77 0.77 7.27 -2.94
CA SER A 77 -0.63 7.68 -2.79
C SER A 77 -0.73 9.17 -3.04
N ILE A 78 -1.62 9.60 -3.94
CA ILE A 78 -1.83 11.02 -4.26
C ILE A 78 -3.10 11.49 -3.60
N PHE A 79 -2.97 12.51 -2.76
CA PHE A 79 -4.07 13.17 -2.08
C PHE A 79 -3.68 14.60 -1.70
N GLU A 80 -4.66 15.39 -1.36
CA GLU A 80 -4.48 16.71 -0.76
C GLU A 80 -5.38 16.77 0.48
N ARG A 81 -4.78 16.92 1.65
CA ARG A 81 -5.51 16.95 2.93
C ARG A 81 -4.95 17.99 3.86
N ASP A 82 -5.86 18.70 4.48
CA ASP A 82 -5.58 19.67 5.52
C ASP A 82 -5.72 18.97 6.89
N LEU A 83 -4.70 19.12 7.72
CA LEU A 83 -4.62 18.57 9.06
C LEU A 83 -4.51 19.72 10.05
N GLU A 84 -5.21 19.64 11.17
CA GLU A 84 -5.10 20.62 12.25
C GLU A 84 -4.17 20.10 13.35
N PHE A 85 -3.18 20.93 13.68
CA PHE A 85 -2.21 20.66 14.74
C PHE A 85 -2.32 21.71 15.84
N VAL A 86 -2.05 21.28 17.07
CA VAL A 86 -1.93 22.21 18.20
C VAL A 86 -0.62 22.97 18.05
N ASP A 87 -0.71 24.27 17.89
CA ASP A 87 0.42 25.20 17.85
C ASP A 87 0.22 26.31 18.86
N PRO A 88 0.91 26.26 20.02
CA PRO A 88 0.79 27.29 21.04
C PRO A 88 1.20 28.70 20.56
N SER A 89 1.94 28.80 19.46
CA SER A 89 2.33 30.09 18.87
C SER A 89 1.25 30.68 17.96
N SER A 90 0.24 29.89 17.60
CA SER A 90 -0.92 30.36 16.83
C SER A 90 -1.92 31.12 17.72
N THR A 91 -2.54 32.14 17.17
CA THR A 91 -3.57 32.92 17.88
C THR A 91 -4.79 32.08 18.26
N THR A 92 -5.11 31.05 17.48
CA THR A 92 -6.23 30.15 17.73
C THR A 92 -5.82 28.90 18.51
N GLY A 93 -4.52 28.71 18.78
CA GLY A 93 -3.97 27.48 19.38
C GLY A 93 -3.92 26.31 18.41
N LEU A 94 -4.39 26.48 17.16
CA LEU A 94 -4.41 25.47 16.11
C LEU A 94 -3.74 26.01 14.84
N ARG A 95 -3.14 25.14 14.08
CA ARG A 95 -2.53 25.46 12.79
C ARG A 95 -2.81 24.39 11.76
N THR A 96 -3.20 24.81 10.57
CA THR A 96 -3.46 23.92 9.44
C THR A 96 -2.18 23.59 8.68
N VAL A 97 -1.95 22.33 8.44
CA VAL A 97 -0.85 21.80 7.63
C VAL A 97 -1.44 20.98 6.49
N ARG A 98 -1.12 21.34 5.26
CA ARG A 98 -1.54 20.63 4.06
C ARG A 98 -0.50 19.60 3.66
N VAL A 99 -0.95 18.37 3.44
CA VAL A 99 -0.13 17.25 2.95
C VAL A 99 -0.69 16.77 1.62
N ASN A 100 0.18 16.58 0.62
CA ASN A 100 -0.25 16.32 -0.77
C ASN A 100 -0.07 14.89 -1.23
N ASP A 101 0.87 14.14 -0.71
CA ASP A 101 1.14 12.77 -1.12
C ASP A 101 1.79 11.95 0.00
N MET A 102 1.83 10.64 -0.21
CA MET A 102 2.58 9.73 0.64
C MET A 102 3.32 8.72 -0.23
N ARG A 103 4.62 8.58 0.03
CA ARG A 103 5.48 7.59 -0.60
C ARG A 103 5.80 6.49 0.38
N ARG A 104 5.83 5.26 -0.12
CA ARG A 104 6.06 4.08 0.71
C ARG A 104 7.08 3.17 0.07
N VAL A 105 7.99 2.64 0.87
CA VAL A 105 8.84 1.52 0.50
C VAL A 105 8.59 0.40 1.49
N SER A 106 8.33 -0.80 0.99
CA SER A 106 8.00 -1.96 1.83
C SER A 106 8.90 -3.13 1.51
N ILE A 107 9.25 -3.88 2.54
CA ILE A 107 9.94 -5.16 2.44
C ILE A 107 9.24 -6.16 3.36
N ALA A 108 8.87 -7.33 2.84
CA ALA A 108 8.16 -8.35 3.62
C ALA A 108 8.59 -9.76 3.25
N ALA A 109 8.63 -10.63 4.24
CA ALA A 109 8.65 -12.07 4.03
C ALA A 109 7.21 -12.53 3.78
N VAL A 110 6.99 -13.28 2.70
CA VAL A 110 5.68 -13.82 2.33
C VAL A 110 5.71 -15.34 2.34
N ALA A 111 4.59 -15.94 2.69
CA ALA A 111 4.39 -17.39 2.67
C ALA A 111 3.25 -17.73 1.71
N PHE A 112 3.40 -18.84 1.01
CA PHE A 112 2.44 -19.45 0.08
C PHE A 112 1.97 -20.78 0.65
N PRO A 113 0.92 -20.80 1.51
CA PRO A 113 0.57 -22.00 2.28
C PRO A 113 0.12 -23.16 1.39
N LYS A 114 -0.66 -22.90 0.36
CA LYS A 114 -1.20 -23.93 -0.54
C LYS A 114 -1.66 -23.31 -1.85
N HIS A 115 -1.50 -24.06 -2.93
CA HIS A 115 -2.08 -23.74 -4.24
C HIS A 115 -3.44 -24.41 -4.42
N PHE A 116 -4.41 -23.69 -4.95
CA PHE A 116 -5.73 -24.19 -5.29
C PHE A 116 -5.93 -24.04 -6.81
N GLY A 117 -5.43 -25.04 -7.55
CA GLY A 117 -5.35 -24.91 -9.01
C GLY A 117 -4.42 -23.78 -9.43
N GLY A 118 -4.95 -22.83 -10.20
CA GLY A 118 -4.21 -21.62 -10.62
C GLY A 118 -4.18 -20.49 -9.59
N ILE A 119 -4.87 -20.63 -8.45
CA ILE A 119 -5.00 -19.60 -7.41
C ILE A 119 -4.01 -19.89 -6.29
N THR A 120 -3.22 -18.91 -5.92
CA THR A 120 -2.24 -18.98 -4.84
C THR A 120 -2.52 -17.89 -3.82
N PRO A 121 -3.11 -18.21 -2.66
CA PRO A 121 -3.18 -17.29 -1.55
C PRO A 121 -1.79 -17.08 -0.95
N TYR A 122 -1.56 -15.91 -0.38
CA TYR A 122 -0.32 -15.60 0.33
C TYR A 122 -0.58 -14.62 1.47
N GLY A 123 0.32 -14.65 2.42
CA GLY A 123 0.35 -13.70 3.52
C GLY A 123 1.76 -13.42 3.96
N GLY A 124 1.99 -12.29 4.59
CA GLY A 124 3.33 -11.89 4.98
C GLY A 124 3.35 -10.85 6.07
N LEU A 125 4.55 -10.72 6.63
CA LEU A 125 4.90 -9.70 7.61
C LEU A 125 6.20 -9.03 7.17
N GLY A 126 6.31 -7.74 7.48
CA GLY A 126 7.48 -6.98 7.07
C GLY A 126 7.55 -5.61 7.69
N TYR A 127 8.32 -4.75 7.03
CA TYR A 127 8.50 -3.36 7.40
C TYR A 127 8.17 -2.44 6.24
N MET A 128 7.64 -1.29 6.58
CA MET A 128 7.33 -0.21 5.65
C MET A 128 7.94 1.07 6.17
N LEU A 129 8.59 1.80 5.28
CA LEU A 129 8.93 3.21 5.46
C LEU A 129 7.89 4.02 4.68
N ALA A 130 7.12 4.83 5.38
CA ALA A 130 6.20 5.80 4.80
C ALA A 130 6.77 7.21 4.99
N VAL A 131 6.75 7.99 3.93
CA VAL A 131 7.20 9.39 3.93
C VAL A 131 6.10 10.23 3.29
N LEU A 132 5.59 11.20 4.03
CA LEU A 132 4.66 12.20 3.51
C LEU A 132 5.44 13.19 2.64
N GLY A 133 4.81 13.61 1.56
CA GLY A 133 5.35 14.64 0.69
C GLY A 133 5.40 16.01 1.33
N ASP A 134 5.27 17.06 0.52
CA ASP A 134 5.34 18.42 1.03
C ASP A 134 4.25 18.69 2.08
N ALA A 135 4.68 19.01 3.29
CA ALA A 135 3.81 19.51 4.35
C ALA A 135 3.87 21.04 4.35
N ARG A 136 2.82 21.68 3.86
CA ARG A 136 2.75 23.15 3.79
C ARG A 136 1.96 23.69 4.97
N VAL A 137 2.60 24.49 5.78
CA VAL A 137 2.00 25.17 6.90
C VAL A 137 1.30 26.43 6.40
N PHE A 138 0.02 26.59 6.75
CA PHE A 138 -0.72 27.81 6.40
C PHE A 138 -0.37 28.96 7.32
N VAL A 139 -0.11 30.10 6.69
CA VAL A 139 0.08 31.40 7.35
C VAL A 139 -1.00 32.32 6.80
N ASP A 140 -1.80 32.90 7.68
CA ASP A 140 -2.83 33.88 7.33
C ASP A 140 -2.66 35.16 8.16
N SER A 141 -3.55 36.13 7.96
CA SER A 141 -3.51 37.42 8.68
C SER A 141 -3.70 37.30 10.20
N VAL A 142 -4.24 36.17 10.66
CA VAL A 142 -4.52 35.87 12.08
C VAL A 142 -3.41 34.99 12.66
N ASN A 143 -2.88 34.05 11.86
CA ASN A 143 -1.83 33.14 12.23
C ASN A 143 -0.48 33.64 11.75
N THR A 144 0.31 34.14 12.67
CA THR A 144 1.70 34.57 12.44
C THR A 144 2.58 33.39 11.98
N PHE A 145 3.81 33.70 11.55
CA PHE A 145 4.77 32.69 11.12
C PHE A 145 4.96 31.61 12.19
N PRO A 146 4.98 30.31 11.79
CA PRO A 146 5.21 29.22 12.73
C PRO A 146 6.60 29.33 13.36
N THR A 147 6.73 28.85 14.58
CA THR A 147 8.04 28.76 15.24
C THR A 147 8.89 27.64 14.58
N ASN A 148 10.21 27.79 14.63
CA ASN A 148 11.11 26.74 14.14
C ASN A 148 10.86 25.40 14.86
N ALA A 149 10.53 25.43 16.15
CA ALA A 149 10.23 24.22 16.91
C ALA A 149 9.00 23.47 16.34
N PHE A 150 7.96 24.21 15.92
CA PHE A 150 6.78 23.62 15.26
C PHE A 150 7.12 23.01 13.90
N LEU A 151 7.93 23.71 13.10
CA LEU A 151 8.39 23.20 11.78
C LEU A 151 9.22 21.93 11.95
N ASP A 152 10.13 21.90 12.92
CA ASP A 152 10.95 20.72 13.22
C ASP A 152 10.10 19.53 13.70
N GLU A 153 9.01 19.77 14.42
CA GLU A 153 8.06 18.74 14.85
C GLU A 153 7.33 18.16 13.63
N ILE A 154 6.79 19.01 12.74
CA ILE A 154 6.14 18.58 11.51
C ILE A 154 7.09 17.74 10.65
N ASP A 155 8.32 18.19 10.45
CA ASP A 155 9.31 17.46 9.65
C ASP A 155 9.68 16.10 10.26
N ARG A 156 9.74 16.01 11.57
CA ARG A 156 10.00 14.73 12.28
C ARG A 156 8.86 13.74 12.12
N GLU A 157 7.62 14.21 12.16
CA GLU A 157 6.43 13.37 12.04
C GLU A 157 6.03 13.03 10.59
N ARG A 158 6.70 13.60 9.57
CA ARG A 158 6.48 13.29 8.15
C ARG A 158 6.93 11.90 7.74
N SER A 159 7.86 11.29 8.46
CA SER A 159 8.38 9.97 8.11
C SER A 159 8.15 8.97 9.23
N ARG A 160 7.86 7.73 8.81
CA ARG A 160 7.61 6.67 9.75
C ARG A 160 8.07 5.33 9.22
N SER A 161 8.78 4.59 10.06
CA SER A 161 9.01 3.15 9.89
C SER A 161 8.05 2.35 10.77
N SER A 162 7.43 1.32 10.24
CA SER A 162 6.46 0.50 10.97
C SER A 162 6.42 -0.94 10.44
N VAL A 163 6.03 -1.85 11.31
CA VAL A 163 5.67 -3.21 10.91
C VAL A 163 4.44 -3.17 10.02
N LEU A 164 4.40 -4.00 8.99
CA LEU A 164 3.25 -4.20 8.13
C LEU A 164 2.81 -5.67 8.13
N GLY A 165 1.51 -5.87 7.97
CA GLY A 165 0.94 -7.16 7.59
C GLY A 165 0.37 -7.08 6.18
N LEU A 166 0.52 -8.14 5.40
CA LEU A 166 -0.11 -8.24 4.09
C LEU A 166 -0.77 -9.60 3.89
N VAL A 167 -1.90 -9.58 3.18
CA VAL A 167 -2.58 -10.80 2.72
C VAL A 167 -3.04 -10.57 1.29
N GLY A 168 -3.04 -11.63 0.49
CA GLY A 168 -3.46 -11.51 -0.89
C GLY A 168 -3.69 -12.85 -1.56
N VAL A 169 -4.16 -12.74 -2.79
CA VAL A 169 -4.31 -13.87 -3.69
C VAL A 169 -3.73 -13.52 -5.04
N GLN A 170 -3.15 -14.49 -5.73
CA GLN A 170 -2.71 -14.33 -7.10
C GLN A 170 -3.15 -15.50 -7.97
N ILE A 171 -3.38 -15.20 -9.25
CA ILE A 171 -3.65 -16.17 -10.29
C ILE A 171 -2.49 -16.10 -11.26
N GLN A 172 -1.78 -17.20 -11.43
CA GLN A 172 -0.62 -17.27 -12.31
C GLN A 172 -0.94 -17.96 -13.63
N THR A 173 -0.50 -17.34 -14.71
CA THR A 173 -0.64 -17.85 -16.06
C THR A 173 0.73 -17.77 -16.76
N ARG A 174 1.40 -18.89 -17.01
CA ARG A 174 2.74 -18.96 -17.62
C ARG A 174 3.76 -18.01 -16.99
N ARG A 175 3.91 -16.79 -17.56
CA ARG A 175 4.88 -15.78 -17.14
C ARG A 175 4.23 -14.58 -16.42
N MET A 176 2.92 -14.61 -16.26
CA MET A 176 2.14 -13.50 -15.72
C MET A 176 1.39 -13.95 -14.47
N ALA A 177 1.34 -13.10 -13.47
CA ALA A 177 0.47 -13.29 -12.32
C ALA A 177 -0.39 -12.03 -12.13
N ILE A 178 -1.70 -12.22 -12.05
CA ILE A 178 -2.64 -11.17 -11.65
C ILE A 178 -2.88 -11.35 -10.15
N PHE A 179 -2.84 -10.29 -9.39
CA PHE A 179 -2.99 -10.38 -7.95
C PHE A 179 -3.91 -9.29 -7.38
N ALA A 180 -4.47 -9.59 -6.22
CA ALA A 180 -5.09 -8.63 -5.34
C ALA A 180 -4.56 -8.85 -3.93
N GLN A 181 -4.25 -7.77 -3.22
CA GLN A 181 -3.71 -7.83 -1.86
C GLN A 181 -4.21 -6.68 -1.01
N GLU A 182 -4.25 -6.92 0.28
CA GLU A 182 -4.46 -5.92 1.31
C GLU A 182 -3.21 -5.82 2.17
N THR A 183 -2.78 -4.58 2.42
CA THR A 183 -1.65 -4.26 3.29
C THR A 183 -2.14 -3.37 4.42
N LEU A 184 -1.85 -3.78 5.65
CA LEU A 184 -2.23 -3.10 6.87
C LEU A 184 -1.00 -2.44 7.50
N LEU A 185 -1.13 -1.14 7.81
CA LEU A 185 -0.15 -0.38 8.57
C LEU A 185 -0.81 0.09 9.87
N PRO A 186 -0.33 -0.34 11.04
CA PRO A 186 -0.91 0.06 12.34
C PRO A 186 -0.81 1.57 12.56
N SER A 187 -1.71 2.13 13.36
CA SER A 187 -1.63 3.53 13.76
C SER A 187 -0.39 3.84 14.62
N SER A 188 0.04 5.10 14.65
CA SER A 188 1.09 5.59 15.54
C SER A 188 0.83 7.02 15.96
N SER A 189 1.22 7.32 17.17
CA SER A 189 1.17 8.69 17.70
C SER A 189 2.29 9.61 17.17
N THR A 190 3.32 9.04 16.54
CA THR A 190 4.49 9.76 16.02
C THR A 190 4.44 10.02 14.52
N PHE A 191 3.28 9.87 13.90
CA PHE A 191 3.06 10.12 12.48
C PHE A 191 1.93 11.13 12.32
N LEU A 192 2.06 12.08 11.39
CA LEU A 192 1.07 13.15 11.17
C LEU A 192 -0.35 12.61 11.02
N PHE A 193 -0.52 11.50 10.31
CA PHE A 193 -1.77 10.76 10.27
C PHE A 193 -1.79 9.69 11.37
N ARG A 194 -2.37 9.99 12.50
CA ARG A 194 -2.52 9.07 13.65
C ARG A 194 -3.60 8.02 13.39
N SER A 195 -3.47 7.29 12.29
CA SER A 195 -4.50 6.36 11.78
C SER A 195 -3.92 5.00 11.43
N VAL A 196 -4.80 4.01 11.32
CA VAL A 196 -4.54 2.77 10.62
C VAL A 196 -4.71 3.03 9.13
N PHE A 197 -3.75 2.61 8.32
CA PHE A 197 -3.86 2.65 6.88
C PHE A 197 -4.17 1.26 6.34
N ASN A 198 -5.16 1.20 5.48
CA ASN A 198 -5.54 0.03 4.70
C ASN A 198 -5.25 0.31 3.23
N PHE A 199 -4.40 -0.51 2.63
CA PHE A 199 -4.07 -0.43 1.21
C PHE A 199 -4.64 -1.65 0.52
N PHE A 200 -5.71 -1.47 -0.24
CA PHE A 200 -6.23 -2.51 -1.11
C PHE A 200 -5.68 -2.29 -2.52
N GLU A 201 -4.86 -3.22 -2.97
CA GLU A 201 -4.07 -3.11 -4.20
C GLU A 201 -4.36 -4.29 -5.12
N PHE A 202 -4.36 -4.05 -6.40
CA PHE A 202 -4.42 -5.07 -7.45
C PHE A 202 -3.38 -4.75 -8.53
N GLY A 203 -2.91 -5.78 -9.21
CA GLY A 203 -1.87 -5.57 -10.20
C GLY A 203 -1.53 -6.80 -11.01
N VAL A 204 -0.49 -6.64 -11.80
CA VAL A 204 0.03 -7.67 -12.68
C VAL A 204 1.54 -7.76 -12.46
N ARG A 205 2.03 -8.98 -12.31
CA ARG A 205 3.45 -9.31 -12.19
C ARG A 205 3.90 -10.10 -13.41
N TRP A 206 5.08 -9.80 -13.90
CA TRP A 206 5.75 -10.51 -14.98
C TRP A 206 6.99 -11.25 -14.48
N ASN A 207 7.10 -12.51 -14.86
CA ASN A 207 8.32 -13.29 -14.71
C ASN A 207 9.18 -13.14 -15.98
N PHE A 208 10.34 -12.52 -15.84
CA PHE A 208 11.30 -12.33 -16.94
C PHE A 208 12.17 -13.57 -17.20
N GLY A 209 11.81 -14.71 -16.62
CA GLY A 209 12.48 -15.99 -16.88
C GLY A 209 13.76 -16.21 -16.08
N SER A 210 14.06 -15.36 -15.08
CA SER A 210 15.18 -15.60 -14.16
C SER A 210 14.78 -16.64 -13.12
N SER A 211 15.40 -17.81 -13.16
CA SER A 211 15.41 -18.78 -12.07
C SER A 211 16.56 -18.44 -11.11
N ILE A 212 16.34 -18.58 -9.81
CA ILE A 212 17.38 -18.41 -8.79
C ILE A 212 18.32 -19.61 -8.79
N ASP A 213 17.80 -20.79 -9.11
CA ASP A 213 18.58 -22.01 -9.26
C ASP A 213 19.02 -22.11 -10.74
N ARG A 214 20.26 -21.79 -11.00
CA ARG A 214 20.99 -22.24 -12.18
C ARG A 214 21.79 -23.46 -11.73
N ASP A 215 21.42 -24.62 -12.26
CA ASP A 215 22.25 -25.80 -12.18
C ASP A 215 23.61 -25.54 -12.84
#